data_5848ae268f9f85a93db6f143426110b1
#
_entry.id   5848ae268f9f85a93db6f143426110b1
#
_cell.length_a   1.000
_cell.length_b   1.000
_cell.length_c   1.000
_cell.angle_alpha   90.00
_cell.angle_beta   90.00
_cell.angle_gamma   90.00
#
_symmetry.space_group_name_H-M   'P 1'
#
loop_
_entity.id
_entity.type
_entity.pdbx_description
1 polymer ?
#
loop_
_entity_poly.entity_id
_entity_poly.type
_entity_poly.pdbx_seq_one_letter_code
_entity_poly.pdbx_strand_id
1 'polypeptide(L)'
;MTAHKILANRLIKFFANMTKMLSYGFHALLPNKRFTLPERSGALIKGKDRPVPRIIWQTNFTNKVTLPVYLNYLFNRILSPTFAYRFMITEARADFISANYSPEIFNAYSRLQIGAAQADFWRLLVLQKYGGVYLDIDAHAVWPLGYTIKPEHEELYIIRQKNELTNYFIASKPDNANLARLIRQVMQNIEEDTIAGVYDMTGPGVFNQVLDYQNIPTTFYRITCNQGSFTNEHFQYIDKPQGKWTKEQYKVDVVRKTPPES
;
A
#
# COMPACT_ATOMS: atom_id res chain seq x y z
N MET A 1 -21.82 13.35 10.68
CA MET A 1 -20.64 13.37 9.79
C MET A 1 -20.24 12.02 9.21
N THR A 2 -20.66 10.90 9.76
CA THR A 2 -20.25 9.54 9.32
C THR A 2 -21.21 8.93 8.28
N ALA A 3 -22.51 9.25 8.34
CA ALA A 3 -23.55 8.64 7.48
C ALA A 3 -23.31 8.88 5.97
N HIS A 4 -22.96 10.09 5.56
CA HIS A 4 -22.69 10.40 4.15
C HIS A 4 -21.46 9.67 3.60
N LYS A 5 -20.42 9.45 4.43
CA LYS A 5 -19.24 8.66 4.02
C LYS A 5 -19.58 7.17 3.89
N ILE A 6 -20.46 6.64 4.74
CA ILE A 6 -20.95 5.27 4.62
C ILE A 6 -21.77 5.11 3.33
N LEU A 7 -22.63 6.09 3.01
CA LEU A 7 -23.39 6.09 1.76
C LEU A 7 -22.44 6.17 0.56
N ALA A 8 -21.48 7.10 0.57
CA ALA A 8 -20.46 7.22 -0.46
C ALA A 8 -19.73 5.89 -0.68
N ASN A 9 -19.31 5.22 0.41
CA ASN A 9 -18.67 3.91 0.33
C ASN A 9 -19.55 2.85 -0.35
N ARG A 10 -20.85 2.82 -0.04
CA ARG A 10 -21.81 1.88 -0.68
C ARG A 10 -21.93 2.16 -2.18
N LEU A 11 -22.06 3.43 -2.57
CA LEU A 11 -22.14 3.83 -3.97
C LEU A 11 -20.83 3.51 -4.73
N ILE A 12 -19.69 3.83 -4.15
CA ILE A 12 -18.38 3.50 -4.73
C ILE A 12 -18.25 1.98 -4.94
N LYS A 13 -18.60 1.17 -3.95
CA LYS A 13 -18.57 -0.29 -4.07
C LYS A 13 -19.50 -0.81 -5.16
N PHE A 14 -20.69 -0.25 -5.30
CA PHE A 14 -21.61 -0.61 -6.34
C PHE A 14 -21.02 -0.36 -7.74
N PHE A 15 -20.55 0.86 -8.01
CA PHE A 15 -19.95 1.21 -9.30
C PHE A 15 -18.61 0.48 -9.55
N ALA A 16 -17.80 0.30 -8.52
CA ALA A 16 -16.56 -0.46 -8.61
C ALA A 16 -16.80 -1.93 -8.97
N ASN A 17 -17.83 -2.55 -8.39
CA ASN A 17 -18.20 -3.92 -8.75
C ASN A 17 -18.76 -4.01 -10.18
N MET A 18 -19.55 -3.04 -10.63
CA MET A 18 -19.98 -2.97 -12.04
C MET A 18 -18.78 -2.87 -12.99
N THR A 19 -17.84 -1.97 -12.73
CA THR A 19 -16.61 -1.85 -13.53
C THR A 19 -15.81 -3.15 -13.55
N LYS A 20 -15.71 -3.83 -12.41
CA LYS A 20 -15.03 -5.13 -12.30
C LYS A 20 -15.73 -6.20 -13.15
N MET A 21 -17.05 -6.26 -13.13
CA MET A 21 -17.82 -7.19 -13.97
C MET A 21 -17.62 -6.90 -15.47
N LEU A 22 -17.69 -5.64 -15.88
CA LEU A 22 -17.42 -5.24 -17.28
C LEU A 22 -15.99 -5.55 -17.70
N SER A 23 -15.03 -5.51 -16.78
CA SER A 23 -13.61 -5.82 -17.04
C SER A 23 -13.39 -7.30 -17.39
N TYR A 24 -14.24 -8.22 -16.95
CA TYR A 24 -14.19 -9.62 -17.42
C TYR A 24 -14.49 -9.71 -18.92
N GLY A 25 -15.56 -9.06 -19.38
CA GLY A 25 -15.88 -8.99 -20.82
C GLY A 25 -14.78 -8.30 -21.63
N PHE A 26 -14.24 -7.17 -21.11
CA PHE A 26 -13.14 -6.47 -21.75
C PHE A 26 -11.90 -7.37 -21.92
N HIS A 27 -11.47 -8.07 -20.87
CA HIS A 27 -10.29 -8.94 -20.94
C HIS A 27 -10.55 -10.28 -21.62
N ALA A 28 -11.81 -10.71 -21.77
CA ALA A 28 -12.15 -11.83 -22.65
C ALA A 28 -11.97 -11.47 -24.13
N LEU A 29 -12.32 -10.25 -24.52
CA LEU A 29 -12.12 -9.75 -25.89
C LEU A 29 -10.68 -9.31 -26.17
N LEU A 30 -9.99 -8.78 -25.17
CA LEU A 30 -8.62 -8.22 -25.27
C LEU A 30 -7.72 -8.79 -24.16
N PRO A 31 -7.38 -10.09 -24.19
CA PRO A 31 -6.74 -10.80 -23.07
C PRO A 31 -5.37 -10.22 -22.70
N ASN A 32 -4.62 -9.73 -23.68
CA ASN A 32 -3.26 -9.20 -23.48
C ASN A 32 -3.21 -7.67 -23.30
N LYS A 33 -4.38 -6.99 -23.30
CA LYS A 33 -4.38 -5.54 -23.14
C LYS A 33 -4.03 -5.17 -21.70
N ARG A 34 -3.01 -4.30 -21.55
CA ARG A 34 -2.59 -3.72 -20.26
C ARG A 34 -2.50 -2.21 -20.39
N PHE A 35 -2.66 -1.55 -19.26
CA PHE A 35 -2.57 -0.10 -19.10
C PHE A 35 -1.31 0.22 -18.29
N THR A 36 -0.65 1.33 -18.61
CA THR A 36 0.58 1.71 -17.93
C THR A 36 0.29 2.72 -16.83
N LEU A 37 0.63 2.37 -15.59
CA LEU A 37 0.66 3.34 -14.50
C LEU A 37 1.89 4.25 -14.65
N PRO A 38 1.72 5.57 -14.51
CA PRO A 38 2.86 6.49 -14.55
C PRO A 38 3.69 6.35 -13.27
N GLU A 39 5.00 6.43 -13.37
CA GLU A 39 5.89 6.46 -12.21
C GLU A 39 5.67 7.73 -11.37
N ARG A 40 5.38 8.82 -12.04
CA ARG A 40 5.14 10.13 -11.42
C ARG A 40 4.00 10.85 -12.10
N SER A 41 3.16 11.49 -11.31
CA SER A 41 2.15 12.43 -11.80
C SER A 41 1.98 13.57 -10.79
N GLY A 42 1.93 14.79 -11.26
CA GLY A 42 1.69 15.98 -10.43
C GLY A 42 0.29 15.96 -9.81
N ALA A 43 0.06 16.81 -8.83
CA ALA A 43 -1.28 17.11 -8.35
C ALA A 43 -2.08 17.81 -9.47
N LEU A 44 -3.37 17.50 -9.60
CA LEU A 44 -4.25 18.13 -10.57
C LEU A 44 -4.61 19.57 -10.15
N ILE A 45 -4.65 19.82 -8.83
CA ILE A 45 -4.97 21.11 -8.20
C ILE A 45 -3.94 21.34 -7.09
N LYS A 46 -3.45 22.58 -6.96
CA LYS A 46 -2.55 22.96 -5.87
C LYS A 46 -3.25 22.82 -4.51
N GLY A 47 -2.65 22.07 -3.61
CA GLY A 47 -3.09 21.93 -2.22
C GLY A 47 -2.25 22.80 -1.27
N LYS A 48 -2.76 23.04 -0.04
CA LYS A 48 -1.99 23.69 1.03
C LYS A 48 -1.00 22.69 1.64
N ASP A 49 0.15 23.17 2.07
CA ASP A 49 1.13 22.36 2.77
C ASP A 49 0.59 21.87 4.12
N ARG A 50 1.03 20.70 4.53
CA ARG A 50 0.62 19.99 5.76
C ARG A 50 1.78 19.13 6.28
N PRO A 51 1.73 18.72 7.57
CA PRO A 51 2.72 17.77 8.10
C PRO A 51 2.80 16.49 7.27
N VAL A 52 1.66 15.91 6.88
CA VAL A 52 1.59 14.79 5.93
C VAL A 52 1.64 15.34 4.50
N PRO A 53 2.73 15.11 3.76
CA PRO A 53 2.87 15.58 2.37
C PRO A 53 1.74 15.05 1.45
N ARG A 54 1.35 15.85 0.48
CA ARG A 54 0.30 15.48 -0.48
C ARG A 54 0.85 14.61 -1.61
N ILE A 55 1.31 13.42 -1.25
CA ILE A 55 1.85 12.42 -2.17
C ILE A 55 1.14 11.10 -1.89
N ILE A 56 0.57 10.48 -2.92
CA ILE A 56 0.09 9.09 -2.86
C ILE A 56 1.21 8.19 -3.38
N TRP A 57 1.60 7.22 -2.57
CA TRP A 57 2.56 6.16 -2.90
C TRP A 57 1.83 4.85 -3.17
N GLN A 58 2.15 4.21 -4.27
CA GLN A 58 1.71 2.85 -4.60
C GLN A 58 2.88 2.03 -5.14
N THR A 59 2.77 0.73 -5.08
CA THR A 59 3.74 -0.20 -5.64
C THR A 59 3.06 -1.45 -6.20
N ASN A 60 3.71 -2.07 -7.17
CA ASN A 60 3.35 -3.38 -7.69
C ASN A 60 4.62 -4.01 -8.33
N PHE A 61 4.56 -5.29 -8.68
CA PHE A 61 5.66 -5.98 -9.38
C PHE A 61 5.89 -5.43 -10.80
N THR A 62 4.90 -4.81 -11.42
CA THR A 62 4.97 -4.18 -12.73
C THR A 62 4.08 -2.93 -12.79
N ASN A 63 4.40 -2.00 -13.69
CA ASN A 63 3.54 -0.85 -13.99
C ASN A 63 2.51 -1.16 -15.10
N LYS A 64 2.55 -2.37 -15.70
CA LYS A 64 1.55 -2.85 -16.67
C LYS A 64 0.43 -3.54 -15.91
N VAL A 65 -0.76 -2.94 -15.90
CA VAL A 65 -1.88 -3.39 -15.08
C VAL A 65 -3.14 -3.65 -15.91
N THR A 66 -4.03 -4.46 -15.39
CA THR A 66 -5.34 -4.71 -15.97
C THR A 66 -6.25 -3.49 -15.88
N LEU A 67 -7.30 -3.45 -16.70
CA LEU A 67 -8.26 -2.35 -16.72
C LEU A 67 -8.82 -1.99 -15.32
N PRO A 68 -9.29 -2.92 -14.48
CA PRO A 68 -9.88 -2.56 -13.19
C PRO A 68 -8.86 -1.99 -12.20
N VAL A 69 -7.60 -2.42 -12.24
CA VAL A 69 -6.51 -1.82 -11.45
C VAL A 69 -6.23 -0.39 -11.94
N TYR A 70 -6.22 -0.17 -13.25
CA TYR A 70 -6.04 1.16 -13.83
C TYR A 70 -7.19 2.11 -13.47
N LEU A 71 -8.42 1.63 -13.48
CA LEU A 71 -9.60 2.41 -13.08
C LEU A 71 -9.57 2.74 -11.58
N ASN A 72 -9.08 1.82 -10.73
CA ASN A 72 -8.83 2.11 -9.32
C ASN A 72 -7.82 3.26 -9.12
N TYR A 73 -6.72 3.24 -9.88
CA TYR A 73 -5.76 4.34 -9.91
C TYR A 73 -6.42 5.66 -10.31
N LEU A 74 -7.12 5.71 -11.43
CA LEU A 74 -7.81 6.92 -11.90
C LEU A 74 -8.82 7.45 -10.87
N PHE A 75 -9.59 6.56 -10.26
CA PHE A 75 -10.53 6.91 -9.21
C PHE A 75 -9.85 7.62 -8.03
N ASN A 76 -8.75 7.07 -7.52
CA ASN A 76 -7.98 7.69 -6.44
C ASN A 76 -7.43 9.07 -6.85
N ARG A 77 -6.98 9.21 -8.10
CA ARG A 77 -6.46 10.49 -8.63
C ARG A 77 -7.55 11.56 -8.70
N ILE A 78 -8.73 11.20 -9.21
CA ILE A 78 -9.88 12.13 -9.35
C ILE A 78 -10.44 12.49 -7.97
N LEU A 79 -10.56 11.51 -7.06
CA LEU A 79 -11.07 11.74 -5.72
C LEU A 79 -10.11 12.58 -4.85
N SER A 80 -8.81 12.53 -5.13
CA SER A 80 -7.78 13.24 -4.36
C SER A 80 -6.92 14.16 -5.24
N PRO A 81 -7.52 15.17 -5.91
CA PRO A 81 -6.86 15.94 -6.97
C PRO A 81 -5.71 16.81 -6.48
N THR A 82 -5.64 17.07 -5.17
CA THR A 82 -4.57 17.87 -4.55
C THR A 82 -3.33 17.04 -4.18
N PHE A 83 -3.31 15.74 -4.48
CA PHE A 83 -2.18 14.86 -4.20
C PHE A 83 -1.41 14.55 -5.47
N ALA A 84 -0.09 14.63 -5.42
CA ALA A 84 0.79 14.05 -6.40
C ALA A 84 0.75 12.52 -6.28
N TYR A 85 1.18 11.83 -7.32
CA TYR A 85 1.24 10.37 -7.37
C TYR A 85 2.67 9.91 -7.64
N ARG A 86 3.08 8.86 -6.95
CA ARG A 86 4.37 8.18 -7.10
C ARG A 86 4.14 6.69 -7.10
N PHE A 87 4.79 6.02 -8.01
CA PHE A 87 4.68 4.57 -8.17
C PHE A 87 6.07 3.97 -8.35
N MET A 88 6.33 2.85 -7.68
CA MET A 88 7.57 2.09 -7.83
C MET A 88 7.27 0.63 -8.12
N ILE A 89 7.94 0.08 -9.13
CA ILE A 89 8.02 -1.37 -9.35
C ILE A 89 9.02 -2.02 -8.38
N THR A 90 9.14 -3.33 -8.41
CA THR A 90 10.03 -4.08 -7.49
C THR A 90 11.47 -3.60 -7.57
N GLU A 91 12.01 -3.43 -8.77
CA GLU A 91 13.38 -3.00 -9.01
C GLU A 91 13.61 -1.57 -8.48
N ALA A 92 12.70 -0.64 -8.81
CA ALA A 92 12.77 0.73 -8.35
C ALA A 92 12.68 0.86 -6.81
N ARG A 93 12.02 -0.09 -6.13
CA ARG A 93 12.03 -0.14 -4.65
C ARG A 93 13.43 -0.48 -4.11
N ALA A 94 14.08 -1.48 -4.69
CA ALA A 94 15.43 -1.89 -4.31
C ALA A 94 16.44 -0.74 -4.53
N ASP A 95 16.39 -0.10 -5.71
CA ASP A 95 17.23 1.06 -6.03
C ASP A 95 17.00 2.21 -5.05
N PHE A 96 15.73 2.50 -4.72
CA PHE A 96 15.39 3.52 -3.74
C PHE A 96 15.99 3.21 -2.35
N ILE A 97 15.87 1.98 -1.88
CA ILE A 97 16.38 1.59 -0.55
C ILE A 97 17.92 1.66 -0.54
N SER A 98 18.57 1.11 -1.56
CA SER A 98 20.04 1.14 -1.70
C SER A 98 20.59 2.56 -1.72
N ALA A 99 19.89 3.50 -2.38
CA ALA A 99 20.32 4.88 -2.49
C ALA A 99 20.06 5.75 -1.25
N ASN A 100 19.13 5.35 -0.37
CA ASN A 100 18.65 6.22 0.72
C ASN A 100 18.82 5.68 2.13
N TYR A 101 19.19 4.40 2.27
CA TYR A 101 19.28 3.71 3.56
C TYR A 101 20.64 3.02 3.71
N SER A 102 20.95 2.60 4.93
CA SER A 102 22.19 1.89 5.23
C SER A 102 22.24 0.50 4.58
N PRO A 103 23.44 -0.07 4.38
CA PRO A 103 23.59 -1.42 3.84
C PRO A 103 22.83 -2.49 4.64
N GLU A 104 22.68 -2.34 5.96
CA GLU A 104 21.95 -3.28 6.82
C GLU A 104 20.47 -3.33 6.44
N ILE A 105 19.84 -2.15 6.22
CA ILE A 105 18.42 -2.07 5.80
C ILE A 105 18.24 -2.66 4.40
N PHE A 106 19.16 -2.36 3.48
CA PHE A 106 19.12 -2.92 2.15
C PHE A 106 19.30 -4.44 2.15
N ASN A 107 20.23 -4.96 2.95
CA ASN A 107 20.44 -6.41 3.10
C ASN A 107 19.18 -7.09 3.68
N ALA A 108 18.56 -6.54 4.70
CA ALA A 108 17.32 -7.07 5.26
C ALA A 108 16.20 -7.10 4.21
N TYR A 109 16.02 -6.02 3.44
CA TYR A 109 15.05 -5.98 2.34
C TYR A 109 15.35 -7.03 1.27
N SER A 110 16.61 -7.22 0.89
CA SER A 110 17.05 -8.14 -0.15
C SER A 110 16.88 -9.62 0.25
N ARG A 111 16.84 -9.92 1.55
CA ARG A 111 16.54 -11.27 2.08
C ARG A 111 15.05 -11.63 1.95
N LEU A 112 14.14 -10.64 1.85
CA LEU A 112 12.72 -10.91 1.69
C LEU A 112 12.43 -11.50 0.30
N GLN A 113 11.88 -12.71 0.24
CA GLN A 113 11.64 -13.44 -1.01
C GLN A 113 10.25 -13.17 -1.59
N ILE A 114 9.27 -12.82 -0.75
CA ILE A 114 7.88 -12.62 -1.14
C ILE A 114 7.62 -11.14 -1.43
N GLY A 115 7.13 -10.85 -2.64
CA GLY A 115 6.93 -9.47 -3.08
C GLY A 115 5.99 -8.63 -2.21
N ALA A 116 5.06 -9.26 -1.47
CA ALA A 116 4.22 -8.58 -0.48
C ALA A 116 5.04 -8.14 0.74
N ALA A 117 5.90 -9.03 1.28
CA ALA A 117 6.79 -8.69 2.39
C ALA A 117 7.75 -7.55 2.02
N GLN A 118 8.29 -7.59 0.80
CA GLN A 118 9.10 -6.48 0.27
C GLN A 118 8.29 -5.17 0.18
N ALA A 119 7.04 -5.22 -0.27
CA ALA A 119 6.17 -4.05 -0.35
C ALA A 119 5.82 -3.52 1.06
N ASP A 120 5.59 -4.41 2.03
CA ASP A 120 5.31 -4.06 3.42
C ASP A 120 6.49 -3.31 4.06
N PHE A 121 7.71 -3.78 3.86
CA PHE A 121 8.88 -3.10 4.37
C PHE A 121 9.16 -1.79 3.62
N TRP A 122 9.08 -1.78 2.30
CA TRP A 122 9.30 -0.58 1.49
C TRP A 122 8.32 0.56 1.83
N ARG A 123 7.02 0.27 2.09
CA ARG A 123 6.05 1.34 2.43
C ARG A 123 6.40 2.09 3.70
N LEU A 124 6.99 1.40 4.68
CA LEU A 124 7.48 2.04 5.89
C LEU A 124 8.68 2.94 5.58
N LEU A 125 9.62 2.45 4.79
CA LEU A 125 10.84 3.17 4.42
C LEU A 125 10.53 4.42 3.58
N VAL A 126 9.68 4.30 2.54
CA VAL A 126 9.36 5.46 1.70
C VAL A 126 8.60 6.54 2.46
N LEU A 127 7.70 6.16 3.37
CA LEU A 127 6.98 7.09 4.23
C LEU A 127 7.89 7.69 5.30
N GLN A 128 8.82 6.93 5.86
CA GLN A 128 9.82 7.45 6.81
C GLN A 128 10.68 8.54 6.17
N LYS A 129 11.07 8.36 4.91
CA LYS A 129 11.94 9.30 4.19
C LYS A 129 11.19 10.53 3.68
N TYR A 130 10.04 10.34 3.06
CA TYR A 130 9.34 11.40 2.32
C TYR A 130 7.98 11.78 2.88
N GLY A 131 7.44 11.00 3.80
CA GLY A 131 6.05 11.14 4.22
C GLY A 131 5.07 10.89 3.07
N GLY A 132 3.81 11.24 3.30
CA GLY A 132 2.73 11.10 2.34
C GLY A 132 1.72 10.03 2.74
N VAL A 133 1.05 9.47 1.75
CA VAL A 133 -0.01 8.47 1.94
C VAL A 133 0.31 7.24 1.12
N TYR A 134 0.51 6.12 1.77
CA TYR A 134 0.57 4.83 1.09
C TYR A 134 -0.83 4.25 0.91
N LEU A 135 -1.10 3.73 -0.26
CA LEU A 135 -2.30 2.94 -0.59
C LEU A 135 -1.87 1.66 -1.32
N ASP A 136 -2.38 0.51 -0.91
CA ASP A 136 -2.23 -0.70 -1.73
C ASP A 136 -2.81 -0.49 -3.13
N ILE A 137 -2.29 -1.21 -4.11
CA ILE A 137 -2.67 -1.07 -5.52
C ILE A 137 -4.17 -1.36 -5.76
N ASP A 138 -4.80 -2.13 -4.89
CA ASP A 138 -6.22 -2.48 -4.91
C ASP A 138 -7.06 -1.67 -3.92
N ALA A 139 -6.42 -0.75 -3.19
CA ALA A 139 -7.09 0.12 -2.23
C ALA A 139 -7.63 1.39 -2.90
N HIS A 140 -8.77 1.86 -2.43
CA HIS A 140 -9.36 3.13 -2.86
C HIS A 140 -9.85 3.95 -1.67
N ALA A 141 -9.64 5.26 -1.74
CA ALA A 141 -10.18 6.19 -0.77
C ALA A 141 -11.72 6.22 -0.86
N VAL A 142 -12.39 6.39 0.27
CA VAL A 142 -13.86 6.55 0.35
C VAL A 142 -14.24 8.02 0.27
N TRP A 143 -13.37 8.89 0.73
CA TRP A 143 -13.55 10.34 0.77
C TRP A 143 -12.26 11.02 0.34
N PRO A 144 -12.30 12.25 -0.22
CA PRO A 144 -11.08 12.93 -0.65
C PRO A 144 -10.05 13.00 0.48
N LEU A 145 -8.82 12.56 0.21
CA LEU A 145 -7.74 12.48 1.21
C LEU A 145 -7.44 13.84 1.85
N GLY A 146 -7.62 14.92 1.10
CA GLY A 146 -7.45 16.28 1.60
C GLY A 146 -8.42 16.67 2.73
N TYR A 147 -9.56 16.00 2.86
CA TYR A 147 -10.51 16.16 3.97
C TYR A 147 -10.40 15.03 5.00
N THR A 148 -9.88 13.89 4.62
CA THR A 148 -9.69 12.75 5.52
C THR A 148 -8.49 12.96 6.43
N ILE A 149 -7.38 13.40 5.85
CA ILE A 149 -6.17 13.75 6.58
C ILE A 149 -6.28 15.22 6.92
N LYS A 150 -6.49 15.54 8.20
CA LYS A 150 -6.66 16.91 8.68
C LYS A 150 -5.32 17.64 8.79
N PRO A 151 -5.32 18.99 8.83
CA PRO A 151 -4.08 19.77 8.96
C PRO A 151 -3.22 19.43 10.17
N GLU A 152 -3.85 19.04 11.27
CA GLU A 152 -3.20 18.67 12.54
C GLU A 152 -2.65 17.25 12.57
N HIS A 153 -3.00 16.40 11.60
CA HIS A 153 -2.49 15.03 11.58
C HIS A 153 -1.02 14.99 11.14
N GLU A 154 -0.19 14.41 11.98
CA GLU A 154 1.18 14.02 11.66
C GLU A 154 1.26 12.59 11.12
N GLU A 155 0.27 11.77 11.48
CA GLU A 155 0.06 10.41 11.00
C GLU A 155 -1.43 10.06 11.04
N LEU A 156 -1.84 9.04 10.29
CA LEU A 156 -3.19 8.47 10.36
C LEU A 156 -3.16 7.03 9.88
N TYR A 157 -3.68 6.15 10.72
CA TYR A 157 -3.80 4.72 10.42
C TYR A 157 -5.26 4.32 10.30
N ILE A 158 -5.54 3.18 9.69
CA ILE A 158 -6.89 2.63 9.67
C ILE A 158 -7.01 1.38 10.53
N ILE A 159 -8.14 1.33 11.24
CA ILE A 159 -8.57 0.15 11.97
C ILE A 159 -9.72 -0.54 11.24
N ARG A 160 -9.73 -1.87 11.35
CA ARG A 160 -10.82 -2.73 10.90
C ARG A 160 -11.74 -3.08 12.07
N GLN A 161 -12.57 -4.11 11.88
CA GLN A 161 -13.37 -4.70 12.94
C GLN A 161 -12.42 -5.23 14.04
N LYS A 162 -12.87 -5.20 15.30
CA LYS A 162 -12.07 -5.56 16.47
C LYS A 162 -10.88 -4.66 16.76
N ASN A 163 -10.88 -3.44 16.17
CA ASN A 163 -9.82 -2.44 16.35
C ASN A 163 -8.44 -2.89 15.86
N GLU A 164 -8.37 -3.82 14.92
CA GLU A 164 -7.13 -4.27 14.32
C GLU A 164 -6.58 -3.22 13.36
N LEU A 165 -5.34 -2.81 13.57
CA LEU A 165 -4.58 -1.98 12.63
C LEU A 165 -4.28 -2.76 11.35
N THR A 166 -4.24 -2.05 10.23
CA THR A 166 -3.89 -2.60 8.93
C THR A 166 -2.93 -1.67 8.22
N ASN A 167 -2.14 -2.20 7.30
CA ASN A 167 -1.06 -1.49 6.62
C ASN A 167 -1.33 -1.14 5.15
N TYR A 168 -2.53 -1.42 4.63
CA TYR A 168 -2.87 -1.07 3.24
C TYR A 168 -3.22 0.41 3.00
N PHE A 169 -3.35 1.18 4.08
CA PHE A 169 -3.41 2.63 4.12
C PHE A 169 -2.58 3.13 5.30
N ILE A 170 -1.64 4.01 5.02
CA ILE A 170 -0.84 4.70 6.03
C ILE A 170 -0.63 6.13 5.55
N ALA A 171 -0.98 7.11 6.38
CA ALA A 171 -0.60 8.50 6.15
C ALA A 171 0.42 8.90 7.22
N SER A 172 1.52 9.56 6.83
CA SER A 172 2.54 9.96 7.78
C SER A 172 3.33 11.17 7.29
N LYS A 173 3.78 12.01 8.23
CA LYS A 173 4.88 12.95 7.99
C LYS A 173 6.19 12.18 7.81
N PRO A 174 7.24 12.77 7.19
CA PRO A 174 8.58 12.19 7.23
C PRO A 174 9.11 12.15 8.67
N ASP A 175 10.14 11.33 8.89
CA ASP A 175 10.83 11.17 10.18
C ASP A 175 9.89 10.88 11.36
N ASN A 176 8.89 10.01 11.12
CA ASN A 176 7.89 9.65 12.11
C ASN A 176 8.43 8.60 13.10
N ALA A 177 8.27 8.86 14.40
CA ALA A 177 8.76 7.97 15.46
C ALA A 177 8.10 6.57 15.45
N ASN A 178 6.79 6.50 15.14
CA ASN A 178 6.08 5.22 15.05
C ASN A 178 6.52 4.40 13.84
N LEU A 179 6.74 5.05 12.68
CA LEU A 179 7.35 4.35 11.53
C LEU A 179 8.75 3.84 11.84
N ALA A 180 9.56 4.62 12.55
CA ALA A 180 10.90 4.17 12.98
C ALA A 180 10.84 2.95 13.92
N ARG A 181 9.83 2.87 14.81
CA ARG A 181 9.59 1.68 15.66
C ARG A 181 9.18 0.46 14.82
N LEU A 182 8.27 0.65 13.86
CA LEU A 182 7.83 -0.42 12.94
C LEU A 182 9.01 -0.94 12.09
N ILE A 183 9.83 -0.04 11.56
CA ILE A 183 11.03 -0.40 10.78
C ILE A 183 11.99 -1.26 11.62
N ARG A 184 12.28 -0.85 12.87
CA ARG A 184 13.14 -1.63 13.77
C ARG A 184 12.57 -3.01 14.05
N GLN A 185 11.26 -3.12 14.29
CA GLN A 185 10.63 -4.42 14.53
C GLN A 185 10.70 -5.33 13.30
N VAL A 186 10.45 -4.80 12.10
CA VAL A 186 10.60 -5.57 10.84
C VAL A 186 12.05 -6.03 10.67
N MET A 187 13.03 -5.16 10.93
CA MET A 187 14.46 -5.51 10.87
C MET A 187 14.79 -6.66 11.83
N GLN A 188 14.32 -6.56 13.07
CA GLN A 188 14.51 -7.61 14.08
C GLN A 188 13.86 -8.93 13.66
N ASN A 189 12.62 -8.90 13.16
CA ASN A 189 11.92 -10.10 12.70
C ASN A 189 12.68 -10.81 11.56
N ILE A 190 13.25 -10.03 10.62
CA ILE A 190 14.05 -10.56 9.50
C ILE A 190 15.38 -11.15 10.00
N GLU A 191 16.00 -10.53 10.98
CA GLU A 191 17.28 -10.99 11.56
C GLU A 191 17.09 -12.30 12.32
N GLU A 192 16.09 -12.36 13.19
CA GLU A 192 15.79 -13.54 14.01
C GLU A 192 15.23 -14.71 13.19
N ASP A 193 14.50 -14.43 12.11
CA ASP A 193 13.91 -15.40 11.17
C ASP A 193 13.10 -16.53 11.88
N THR A 194 12.40 -16.17 12.95
CA THR A 194 11.60 -17.10 13.77
C THR A 194 10.10 -17.05 13.45
N ILE A 195 9.66 -16.06 12.68
CA ILE A 195 8.25 -15.80 12.39
C ILE A 195 7.88 -16.41 11.03
N ALA A 196 6.91 -17.32 11.04
CA ALA A 196 6.34 -17.85 9.81
C ALA A 196 5.24 -16.92 9.26
N GLY A 197 5.31 -16.62 7.97
CA GLY A 197 4.28 -15.90 7.24
C GLY A 197 4.45 -14.38 7.19
N VAL A 198 4.00 -13.82 6.08
CA VAL A 198 4.16 -12.39 5.74
C VAL A 198 3.41 -11.48 6.71
N TYR A 199 2.23 -11.93 7.20
CA TYR A 199 1.36 -11.12 8.07
C TYR A 199 2.07 -10.64 9.32
N ASP A 200 2.77 -11.53 10.04
CA ASP A 200 3.46 -11.23 11.29
C ASP A 200 4.92 -10.81 11.06
N MET A 201 5.55 -11.24 9.96
CA MET A 201 6.93 -10.88 9.62
C MET A 201 7.07 -9.38 9.28
N THR A 202 6.21 -8.86 8.39
CA THR A 202 6.32 -7.50 7.83
C THR A 202 4.98 -6.77 7.73
N GLY A 203 3.88 -7.48 7.85
CA GLY A 203 2.52 -7.04 7.57
C GLY A 203 1.79 -6.42 8.78
N PRO A 204 0.45 -6.49 8.79
CA PRO A 204 -0.38 -5.90 9.85
C PRO A 204 -0.09 -6.43 11.26
N GLY A 205 0.43 -7.65 11.39
CA GLY A 205 0.84 -8.22 12.68
C GLY A 205 1.85 -7.34 13.41
N VAL A 206 2.86 -6.84 12.68
CA VAL A 206 3.86 -5.91 13.23
C VAL A 206 3.22 -4.62 13.75
N PHE A 207 2.22 -4.07 13.03
CA PHE A 207 1.52 -2.86 13.47
C PHE A 207 0.79 -3.09 14.78
N ASN A 208 0.07 -4.21 14.92
CA ASN A 208 -0.69 -4.55 16.11
C ASN A 208 0.21 -4.95 17.31
N GLN A 209 1.44 -5.39 17.04
CA GLN A 209 2.45 -5.67 18.07
C GLN A 209 3.10 -4.40 18.61
N VAL A 210 3.45 -3.44 17.72
CA VAL A 210 4.29 -2.28 18.04
C VAL A 210 3.49 -1.05 18.43
N LEU A 211 2.29 -0.88 17.84
CA LEU A 211 1.48 0.31 18.01
C LEU A 211 0.24 0.04 18.85
N ASP A 212 -0.06 0.96 19.75
CA ASP A 212 -1.33 0.96 20.45
C ASP A 212 -2.32 1.89 19.72
N TYR A 213 -3.36 1.31 19.12
CA TYR A 213 -4.36 2.03 18.35
C TYR A 213 -5.10 3.11 19.17
N GLN A 214 -5.10 3.01 20.51
CA GLN A 214 -5.73 4.00 21.39
C GLN A 214 -4.90 5.27 21.54
N ASN A 215 -3.59 5.17 21.36
CA ASN A 215 -2.63 6.25 21.58
C ASN A 215 -2.12 6.88 20.28
N ILE A 216 -2.66 6.48 19.12
CA ILE A 216 -2.29 7.03 17.80
C ILE A 216 -3.54 7.47 17.03
N PRO A 217 -3.43 8.43 16.10
CA PRO A 217 -4.54 8.83 15.25
C PRO A 217 -5.02 7.67 14.37
N THR A 218 -6.25 7.23 14.58
CA THR A 218 -6.86 6.15 13.80
C THR A 218 -8.21 6.57 13.21
N THR A 219 -8.61 5.88 12.16
CA THR A 219 -9.92 6.05 11.53
C THR A 219 -10.45 4.71 11.03
N PHE A 220 -11.78 4.59 10.92
CA PHE A 220 -12.40 3.34 10.51
C PHE A 220 -12.34 3.15 8.99
N TYR A 221 -11.96 1.96 8.54
CA TYR A 221 -11.72 1.65 7.13
C TYR A 221 -12.92 1.98 6.22
N ARG A 222 -14.17 1.72 6.65
CA ARG A 222 -15.37 1.93 5.82
C ARG A 222 -15.65 3.40 5.46
N ILE A 223 -15.04 4.34 6.16
CA ILE A 223 -15.20 5.77 5.91
C ILE A 223 -13.94 6.43 5.38
N THR A 224 -12.86 5.66 5.23
CA THR A 224 -11.53 6.17 4.87
C THR A 224 -10.99 5.51 3.61
N CYS A 225 -10.80 4.20 3.64
CA CYS A 225 -10.18 3.45 2.55
C CYS A 225 -10.60 1.99 2.58
N ASN A 226 -10.95 1.42 1.43
CA ASN A 226 -11.29 0.00 1.26
C ASN A 226 -10.39 -0.65 0.23
N GLN A 227 -10.28 -2.00 0.29
CA GLN A 227 -9.58 -2.82 -0.69
C GLN A 227 -10.55 -3.67 -1.52
N GLY A 228 -10.12 -4.06 -2.72
CA GLY A 228 -10.75 -5.11 -3.53
C GLY A 228 -12.11 -4.76 -4.14
N SER A 229 -12.57 -3.49 -4.09
CA SER A 229 -13.85 -3.12 -4.69
C SER A 229 -13.76 -3.07 -6.22
N PHE A 230 -12.75 -2.39 -6.77
CA PHE A 230 -12.54 -2.28 -8.22
C PHE A 230 -11.95 -3.55 -8.82
N THR A 231 -11.13 -4.27 -8.09
CA THR A 231 -10.36 -5.41 -8.60
C THR A 231 -10.46 -6.62 -7.67
N ASN A 232 -9.90 -7.75 -8.07
CA ASN A 232 -9.82 -8.97 -7.28
C ASN A 232 -8.51 -9.71 -7.57
N GLU A 233 -8.33 -10.88 -6.95
CA GLU A 233 -7.15 -11.73 -7.12
C GLU A 233 -6.83 -12.01 -8.60
N HIS A 234 -7.85 -12.35 -9.41
CA HIS A 234 -7.66 -12.64 -10.83
C HIS A 234 -6.98 -11.47 -11.56
N PHE A 235 -7.55 -10.27 -11.47
CA PHE A 235 -7.04 -9.10 -12.18
C PHE A 235 -5.73 -8.53 -11.63
N GLN A 236 -5.43 -8.78 -10.35
CA GLN A 236 -4.17 -8.32 -9.74
C GLN A 236 -3.00 -9.22 -10.09
N TYR A 237 -3.23 -10.53 -10.18
CA TYR A 237 -2.17 -11.53 -10.26
C TYR A 237 -2.12 -12.31 -11.58
N ILE A 238 -2.94 -11.95 -12.57
CA ILE A 238 -3.00 -12.64 -13.86
C ILE A 238 -1.64 -12.71 -14.57
N ASP A 239 -0.80 -11.68 -14.38
CA ASP A 239 0.53 -11.58 -14.98
C ASP A 239 1.67 -11.91 -13.99
N LYS A 240 1.35 -12.37 -12.77
CA LYS A 240 2.35 -12.73 -11.75
C LYS A 240 2.52 -14.24 -11.68
N PRO A 241 3.66 -14.81 -12.14
CA PRO A 241 3.88 -16.26 -12.16
C PRO A 241 3.73 -16.93 -10.79
N GLN A 242 4.18 -16.27 -9.72
CA GLN A 242 4.11 -16.75 -8.33
C GLN A 242 2.67 -16.69 -7.76
N GLY A 243 1.78 -15.92 -8.42
CA GLY A 243 0.41 -15.70 -7.95
C GLY A 243 0.33 -14.82 -6.70
N LYS A 244 -0.69 -15.08 -5.89
CA LYS A 244 -0.93 -14.31 -4.66
C LYS A 244 0.01 -14.74 -3.54
N TRP A 245 0.49 -13.78 -2.74
CA TRP A 245 1.42 -14.00 -1.62
C TRP A 245 0.92 -15.03 -0.60
N THR A 246 -0.40 -15.12 -0.35
CA THR A 246 -1.00 -16.11 0.55
C THR A 246 -0.79 -17.55 0.10
N LYS A 247 -0.53 -17.78 -1.20
CA LYS A 247 -0.18 -19.10 -1.76
C LYS A 247 1.35 -19.25 -1.89
N GLU A 248 2.03 -18.14 -2.18
CA GLU A 248 3.48 -18.09 -2.35
C GLU A 248 4.22 -18.44 -1.05
N GLN A 249 3.75 -17.94 0.11
CA GLN A 249 4.37 -18.19 1.43
C GLN A 249 4.35 -19.66 1.90
N TYR A 250 3.57 -20.54 1.26
CA TYR A 250 3.62 -21.98 1.50
C TYR A 250 4.62 -22.72 0.60
N LYS A 251 5.24 -22.00 -0.34
CA LYS A 251 6.17 -22.58 -1.32
C LYS A 251 7.62 -22.14 -1.10
N VAL A 252 7.78 -20.94 -0.53
CA VAL A 252 9.08 -20.34 -0.26
C VAL A 252 9.07 -19.68 1.12
N ASP A 253 10.19 -19.72 1.83
CA ASP A 253 10.36 -18.99 3.09
C ASP A 253 10.23 -17.49 2.85
N VAL A 254 9.70 -16.77 3.82
CA VAL A 254 9.55 -15.30 3.73
C VAL A 254 10.94 -14.65 3.65
N VAL A 255 11.86 -15.16 4.44
CA VAL A 255 13.25 -14.67 4.53
C VAL A 255 14.22 -15.70 3.95
N ARG A 256 15.13 -15.27 3.11
CA ARG A 256 16.23 -16.09 2.60
C ARG A 256 17.29 -16.26 3.70
N LYS A 257 17.70 -17.50 3.95
CA LYS A 257 18.71 -17.82 4.99
C LYS A 257 20.12 -17.32 4.64
N THR A 258 20.43 -17.20 3.35
CA THR A 258 21.69 -16.66 2.86
C THR A 258 21.44 -15.35 2.10
N PRO A 259 22.25 -14.29 2.28
CA PRO A 259 22.12 -13.10 1.44
C PRO A 259 22.23 -13.48 -0.05
N PRO A 260 21.57 -12.76 -0.97
CA PRO A 260 21.80 -12.96 -2.40
C PRO A 260 23.26 -12.70 -2.70
N GLU A 261 23.86 -13.56 -3.52
CA GLU A 261 25.21 -13.34 -4.04
C GLU A 261 25.25 -11.98 -4.78
N SER A 262 26.25 -11.18 -4.47
CA SER A 262 26.47 -9.83 -5.00
C SER A 262 26.81 -9.82 -6.48
#